data_32716222819ee00e2baa198b8ca67aea
#
_entry.id   32716222819ee00e2baa198b8ca67aea
#
_cell.length_a   1.000
_cell.length_b   1.000
_cell.length_c   1.000
_cell.angle_alpha   90.00
_cell.angle_beta   90.00
_cell.angle_gamma   90.00
#
_symmetry.space_group_name_H-M   'P 1'
#
loop_
_entity.id
_entity.type
_entity.pdbx_description
1 polymer ?
#
loop_
_entity_poly.entity_id
_entity_poly.type
_entity_poly.pdbx_seq_one_letter_code
_entity_poly.pdbx_strand_id
1 'polypeptide(L)'
;MLHFFDRRVDILKQYTLPHKGLSIGNHYFEFQVDDHFFDAFEGSEIHRGSANVQIDLTKSERLLTLVFKIDGQVEVTCDRCLDEFMMPVHYEGTLQVRFSETEKESDGDVMWLSPNETELPLGQYIYESISLSLPYRKIHPEDANGNSLCNPDMLSRFKIVSEEEFDRFVQQSAQEAQNDNQTAETSGNSPWSELEKLKQKLEQEQLDKKQ
;
A
#
# COMPACT_ATOMS: atom_id res chain seq x y z
N MET A 1 11.12 14.95 -15.95
CA MET A 1 11.45 13.68 -15.28
C MET A 1 12.69 13.76 -14.37
N LEU A 2 13.79 14.41 -14.77
CA LEU A 2 15.03 14.54 -13.96
C LEU A 2 14.86 15.32 -12.64
N HIS A 3 14.02 16.33 -12.57
CA HIS A 3 13.80 17.13 -11.34
C HIS A 3 13.04 16.39 -10.23
N PHE A 4 12.27 15.37 -10.54
CA PHE A 4 11.52 14.59 -9.55
C PHE A 4 12.43 13.59 -8.84
N PHE A 5 13.37 13.00 -9.55
CA PHE A 5 14.34 12.04 -9.00
C PHE A 5 15.30 12.70 -8.01
N ASP A 6 15.74 13.93 -8.31
CA ASP A 6 16.67 14.70 -7.48
C ASP A 6 16.04 15.09 -6.13
N ARG A 7 14.77 15.49 -6.14
CA ARG A 7 14.04 15.90 -4.92
C ARG A 7 13.79 14.72 -3.96
N ARG A 8 13.51 13.51 -4.46
CA ARG A 8 13.32 12.30 -3.64
C ARG A 8 14.58 11.92 -2.86
N VAL A 9 15.72 11.93 -3.55
CA VAL A 9 17.01 11.62 -2.94
C VAL A 9 17.32 12.60 -1.81
N ASP A 10 17.01 13.88 -1.98
CA ASP A 10 17.26 14.89 -0.96
C ASP A 10 16.32 14.76 0.26
N ILE A 11 15.07 14.35 0.07
CA ILE A 11 14.15 14.08 1.18
C ILE A 11 14.64 12.87 1.99
N LEU A 12 14.95 11.76 1.34
CA LEU A 12 15.37 10.54 2.03
C LEU A 12 16.73 10.67 2.73
N LYS A 13 17.62 11.57 2.26
CA LYS A 13 18.87 11.90 2.94
C LYS A 13 18.65 12.46 4.35
N GLN A 14 17.52 13.09 4.62
CA GLN A 14 17.20 13.62 5.95
C GLN A 14 17.00 12.49 6.98
N TYR A 15 16.68 11.28 6.50
CA TYR A 15 16.48 10.08 7.30
C TYR A 15 17.69 9.14 7.26
N THR A 16 18.88 9.70 7.13
CA THR A 16 20.14 8.98 7.22
C THR A 16 20.86 9.32 8.52
N LEU A 17 21.55 8.32 9.07
CA LEU A 17 22.24 8.44 10.35
C LEU A 17 23.73 8.23 10.16
N PRO A 18 24.59 9.21 10.49
CA PRO A 18 26.04 9.05 10.39
C PRO A 18 26.54 8.16 11.52
N HIS A 19 26.93 6.92 11.20
CA HIS A 19 27.32 5.95 12.21
C HIS A 19 28.84 5.86 12.48
N LYS A 20 29.69 6.24 11.51
CA LYS A 20 31.17 6.13 11.69
C LYS A 20 31.73 7.04 12.76
N GLY A 21 31.17 8.22 12.91
CA GLY A 21 31.59 9.21 13.91
C GLY A 21 31.14 8.94 15.33
N LEU A 22 30.22 7.94 15.52
CA LEU A 22 29.73 7.61 16.85
C LEU A 22 30.75 6.81 17.65
N SER A 23 30.82 7.05 18.95
CA SER A 23 31.57 6.18 19.90
C SER A 23 30.82 4.87 20.13
N ILE A 24 31.52 3.85 20.64
CA ILE A 24 30.86 2.63 21.12
C ILE A 24 29.96 2.99 22.31
N GLY A 25 28.76 2.47 22.36
CA GLY A 25 27.77 2.75 23.39
C GLY A 25 26.39 3.14 22.83
N ASN A 26 25.59 3.77 23.67
CA ASN A 26 24.21 4.12 23.34
C ASN A 26 24.10 5.56 22.84
N HIS A 27 23.28 5.74 21.82
CA HIS A 27 22.97 7.03 21.20
C HIS A 27 21.48 7.11 20.95
N TYR A 28 20.91 8.32 21.06
CA TYR A 28 19.50 8.57 20.81
C TYR A 28 19.36 9.51 19.61
N PHE A 29 18.40 9.18 18.74
CA PHE A 29 18.03 9.98 17.57
C PHE A 29 16.52 10.12 17.48
N GLU A 30 16.09 11.21 16.86
CA GLU A 30 14.69 11.49 16.65
C GLU A 30 14.50 12.09 15.26
N PHE A 31 13.50 11.58 14.51
CA PHE A 31 13.11 12.09 13.21
C PHE A 31 11.62 12.39 13.22
N GLN A 32 11.26 13.43 12.46
CA GLN A 32 9.87 13.75 12.19
C GLN A 32 9.54 13.35 10.75
N VAL A 33 8.51 12.55 10.60
CA VAL A 33 7.95 12.14 9.31
C VAL A 33 6.78 13.06 8.98
N ASP A 34 6.73 13.55 7.76
CA ASP A 34 5.67 14.41 7.22
C ASP A 34 5.17 13.90 5.86
N ASP A 35 4.24 14.63 5.24
CA ASP A 35 3.65 14.29 3.94
C ASP A 35 4.74 14.13 2.85
N HIS A 36 5.78 14.96 2.87
CA HIS A 36 6.85 14.90 1.88
C HIS A 36 7.66 13.60 1.94
N PHE A 37 7.77 13.02 3.13
CA PHE A 37 8.42 11.74 3.29
C PHE A 37 7.68 10.63 2.52
N PHE A 38 6.35 10.58 2.65
CA PHE A 38 5.55 9.56 1.96
C PHE A 38 5.57 9.74 0.44
N ASP A 39 5.55 10.99 -0.03
CA ASP A 39 5.64 11.31 -1.45
C ASP A 39 6.99 10.91 -2.09
N ALA A 40 8.03 10.68 -1.27
CA ALA A 40 9.31 10.20 -1.76
C ALA A 40 9.29 8.73 -2.21
N PHE A 41 8.27 7.94 -1.81
CA PHE A 41 8.14 6.53 -2.19
C PHE A 41 7.19 6.35 -3.37
N GLU A 42 7.70 5.76 -4.44
CA GLU A 42 6.92 5.49 -5.65
C GLU A 42 5.90 4.38 -5.40
N GLY A 43 4.64 4.65 -5.73
CA GLY A 43 3.55 3.69 -5.48
C GLY A 43 3.09 3.60 -4.03
N SER A 44 3.47 4.56 -3.18
CA SER A 44 2.92 4.65 -1.83
C SER A 44 1.40 4.85 -1.87
N GLU A 45 0.68 4.08 -1.05
CA GLU A 45 -0.76 4.31 -0.78
C GLU A 45 -0.96 5.42 0.26
N ILE A 46 0.08 5.75 1.03
CA ILE A 46 0.06 6.81 2.04
C ILE A 46 0.64 8.07 1.41
N HIS A 47 -0.13 9.15 1.37
CA HIS A 47 0.30 10.45 0.84
C HIS A 47 0.34 11.53 1.91
N ARG A 48 -0.41 11.36 3.00
CA ARG A 48 -0.46 12.30 4.11
C ARG A 48 -0.27 11.59 5.43
N GLY A 49 0.44 12.25 6.33
CA GLY A 49 0.64 11.72 7.65
C GLY A 49 1.73 12.47 8.41
N SER A 50 1.76 12.21 9.69
CA SER A 50 2.83 12.71 10.55
C SER A 50 3.17 11.65 11.59
N ALA A 51 4.46 11.39 11.79
CA ALA A 51 4.91 10.47 12.81
C ALA A 51 6.21 10.95 13.45
N ASN A 52 6.35 10.67 14.73
CA ASN A 52 7.59 10.83 15.47
C ASN A 52 8.31 9.47 15.51
N VAL A 53 9.55 9.45 15.08
CA VAL A 53 10.41 8.26 15.04
C VAL A 53 11.54 8.44 16.04
N GLN A 54 11.51 7.69 17.11
CA GLN A 54 12.55 7.62 18.13
C GLN A 54 13.41 6.38 17.92
N ILE A 55 14.72 6.57 18.01
CA ILE A 55 15.72 5.49 17.76
C ILE A 55 16.72 5.46 18.88
N ASP A 56 16.72 4.37 19.63
CA ASP A 56 17.79 4.02 20.56
C ASP A 56 18.82 3.14 19.84
N LEU A 57 19.97 3.71 19.50
CA LEU A 57 21.05 3.02 18.81
C LEU A 57 22.12 2.56 19.81
N THR A 58 22.39 1.28 19.84
CA THR A 58 23.53 0.71 20.55
C THR A 58 24.60 0.32 19.55
N LYS A 59 25.75 1.00 19.60
CA LYS A 59 26.91 0.69 18.75
C LYS A 59 27.90 -0.22 19.49
N SER A 60 28.18 -1.35 18.87
CA SER A 60 29.26 -2.26 19.26
C SER A 60 30.37 -2.30 18.18
N GLU A 61 31.43 -3.06 18.38
CA GLU A 61 32.55 -3.15 17.44
C GLU A 61 32.13 -3.73 16.06
N ARG A 62 31.11 -4.59 16.00
CA ARG A 62 30.75 -5.36 14.80
C ARG A 62 29.27 -5.21 14.40
N LEU A 63 28.50 -4.59 15.24
CA LEU A 63 27.02 -4.56 15.10
C LEU A 63 26.47 -3.22 15.58
N LEU A 64 25.50 -2.69 14.85
CA LEU A 64 24.62 -1.64 15.35
C LEU A 64 23.25 -2.27 15.62
N THR A 65 22.70 -2.02 16.79
CA THR A 65 21.33 -2.41 17.14
C THR A 65 20.53 -1.15 17.31
N LEU A 66 19.46 -1.02 16.55
CA LEU A 66 18.55 0.13 16.60
C LEU A 66 17.18 -0.35 17.08
N VAL A 67 16.71 0.24 18.17
CA VAL A 67 15.34 0.03 18.66
C VAL A 67 14.52 1.23 18.23
N PHE A 68 13.49 0.98 17.46
CA PHE A 68 12.59 1.99 16.92
C PHE A 68 11.31 2.05 17.75
N LYS A 69 10.84 3.28 17.96
CA LYS A 69 9.48 3.60 18.39
C LYS A 69 8.93 4.64 17.44
N ILE A 70 7.84 4.31 16.78
CA ILE A 70 7.17 5.18 15.81
C ILE A 70 5.75 5.37 16.29
N ASP A 71 5.39 6.62 16.54
CA ASP A 71 4.06 7.04 16.96
C ASP A 71 3.57 8.18 16.08
N GLY A 72 2.36 8.03 15.55
CA GLY A 72 1.81 9.04 14.66
C GLY A 72 0.44 8.69 14.10
N GLN A 73 0.13 9.28 12.95
CA GLN A 73 -1.10 9.03 12.21
C GLN A 73 -0.86 9.22 10.72
N VAL A 74 -1.55 8.42 9.92
CA VAL A 74 -1.50 8.50 8.46
C VAL A 74 -2.92 8.52 7.88
N GLU A 75 -3.07 9.20 6.76
CA GLU A 75 -4.33 9.20 6.01
C GLU A 75 -4.47 7.90 5.22
N VAL A 76 -5.59 7.23 5.40
CA VAL A 76 -5.92 5.98 4.71
C VAL A 76 -7.34 6.02 4.19
N THR A 77 -7.61 5.30 3.11
CA THR A 77 -8.97 5.11 2.60
C THR A 77 -9.69 4.03 3.41
N CYS A 78 -10.90 4.32 3.84
CA CYS A 78 -11.74 3.38 4.56
C CYS A 78 -12.23 2.25 3.65
N ASP A 79 -11.96 0.99 4.02
CA ASP A 79 -12.39 -0.20 3.25
C ASP A 79 -13.92 -0.37 3.20
N ARG A 80 -14.68 0.42 3.97
CA ARG A 80 -16.13 0.28 4.10
C ARG A 80 -16.90 1.37 3.38
N CYS A 81 -16.48 2.65 3.49
CA CYS A 81 -17.19 3.78 2.89
C CYS A 81 -16.36 4.52 1.85
N LEU A 82 -15.10 4.16 1.65
CA LEU A 82 -14.14 4.73 0.70
C LEU A 82 -13.77 6.20 0.98
N ASP A 83 -14.20 6.76 2.10
CA ASP A 83 -13.76 8.08 2.52
C ASP A 83 -12.38 7.99 3.20
N GLU A 84 -11.58 9.05 3.07
CA GLU A 84 -10.28 9.16 3.69
C GLU A 84 -10.41 9.53 5.17
N PHE A 85 -9.53 9.00 6.01
CA PHE A 85 -9.47 9.35 7.42
C PHE A 85 -8.08 9.14 8.00
N MET A 86 -7.79 9.84 9.10
CA MET A 86 -6.52 9.69 9.81
C MET A 86 -6.56 8.47 10.73
N MET A 87 -5.67 7.51 10.47
CA MET A 87 -5.52 6.29 11.26
C MET A 87 -4.26 6.40 12.12
N PRO A 88 -4.35 6.13 13.43
CA PRO A 88 -3.17 6.11 14.29
C PRO A 88 -2.26 4.94 13.90
N VAL A 89 -0.96 5.19 13.93
CA VAL A 89 0.09 4.20 13.73
C VAL A 89 0.96 4.13 14.97
N HIS A 90 1.27 2.92 15.37
CA HIS A 90 2.20 2.63 16.46
C HIS A 90 3.06 1.44 16.06
N TYR A 91 4.38 1.60 16.11
CA TYR A 91 5.33 0.56 15.79
C TYR A 91 6.46 0.53 16.81
N GLU A 92 6.79 -0.64 17.30
CA GLU A 92 8.02 -0.92 18.06
C GLU A 92 8.75 -2.09 17.40
N GLY A 93 10.01 -1.89 17.07
CA GLY A 93 10.80 -2.92 16.41
C GLY A 93 12.31 -2.72 16.62
N THR A 94 13.08 -3.73 16.23
CA THR A 94 14.53 -3.72 16.36
C THR A 94 15.19 -4.05 15.03
N LEU A 95 16.08 -3.18 14.55
CA LEU A 95 16.88 -3.39 13.36
C LEU A 95 18.32 -3.68 13.76
N GLN A 96 18.88 -4.78 13.25
CA GLN A 96 20.30 -5.10 13.38
C GLN A 96 21.04 -4.74 12.11
N VAL A 97 22.04 -3.87 12.19
CA VAL A 97 22.89 -3.51 11.06
C VAL A 97 24.21 -4.23 11.17
N ARG A 98 24.51 -5.06 10.19
CA ARG A 98 25.73 -5.86 10.08
C ARG A 98 26.57 -5.38 8.90
N PHE A 99 27.89 -5.48 9.02
CA PHE A 99 28.81 -5.05 7.98
C PHE A 99 29.27 -6.24 7.13
N SER A 100 29.27 -6.07 5.81
CA SER A 100 29.75 -7.08 4.87
C SER A 100 30.41 -6.42 3.66
N GLU A 101 31.52 -6.98 3.18
CA GLU A 101 32.16 -6.55 1.92
C GLU A 101 31.42 -7.09 0.67
N THR A 102 30.65 -8.16 0.84
CA THR A 102 29.83 -8.73 -0.23
C THR A 102 28.40 -8.25 -0.09
N GLU A 103 27.77 -7.95 -1.23
CA GLU A 103 26.35 -7.64 -1.24
C GLU A 103 25.54 -8.79 -0.67
N LYS A 104 24.70 -8.48 0.30
CA LYS A 104 23.74 -9.39 0.92
C LYS A 104 22.38 -8.70 0.95
N GLU A 105 21.38 -9.47 0.68
CA GLU A 105 20.00 -8.98 0.80
C GLU A 105 19.68 -8.76 2.29
N SER A 106 19.05 -7.63 2.57
CA SER A 106 18.49 -7.35 3.88
C SER A 106 17.24 -8.21 4.07
N ASP A 107 17.08 -8.76 5.27
CA ASP A 107 15.97 -9.65 5.60
C ASP A 107 15.32 -9.16 6.89
N GLY A 108 14.13 -8.57 6.76
CA GLY A 108 13.32 -8.09 7.88
C GLY A 108 14.12 -7.20 8.85
N ASP A 109 14.48 -7.77 9.98
CA ASP A 109 15.16 -7.06 11.06
C ASP A 109 16.70 -6.98 10.90
N VAL A 110 17.26 -7.44 9.79
CA VAL A 110 18.70 -7.42 9.50
C VAL A 110 19.00 -6.64 8.24
N MET A 111 19.75 -5.55 8.39
CA MET A 111 20.28 -4.75 7.29
C MET A 111 21.78 -5.00 7.12
N TRP A 112 22.21 -5.18 5.87
CA TRP A 112 23.62 -5.32 5.53
C TRP A 112 24.15 -4.02 4.96
N LEU A 113 25.23 -3.53 5.51
CA LEU A 113 25.89 -2.29 5.11
C LEU A 113 27.34 -2.56 4.70
N SER A 114 27.80 -1.87 3.66
CA SER A 114 29.24 -1.93 3.31
C SER A 114 30.08 -1.27 4.41
N PRO A 115 31.23 -1.85 4.78
CA PRO A 115 32.15 -1.24 5.76
C PRO A 115 32.65 0.16 5.33
N ASN A 116 32.56 0.49 4.03
CA ASN A 116 32.97 1.79 3.48
C ASN A 116 31.90 2.87 3.63
N GLU A 117 30.64 2.49 3.79
CA GLU A 117 29.56 3.45 4.00
C GLU A 117 29.71 4.18 5.32
N THR A 118 29.43 5.46 5.32
CA THR A 118 29.56 6.33 6.49
C THR A 118 28.22 6.66 7.11
N GLU A 119 27.17 6.47 6.33
CA GLU A 119 25.79 6.81 6.65
C GLU A 119 24.90 5.57 6.56
N LEU A 120 23.94 5.49 7.44
CA LEU A 120 22.94 4.43 7.51
C LEU A 120 21.61 4.98 6.99
N PRO A 121 21.13 4.56 5.81
CA PRO A 121 19.85 5.01 5.27
C PRO A 121 18.70 4.30 5.99
N LEU A 122 17.87 5.06 6.70
CA LEU A 122 16.75 4.53 7.50
C LEU A 122 15.39 4.80 6.86
N GLY A 123 15.32 5.65 5.83
CA GLY A 123 14.05 6.06 5.23
C GLY A 123 13.19 4.89 4.78
N GLN A 124 13.78 3.91 4.08
CA GLN A 124 13.06 2.72 3.62
C GLN A 124 12.49 1.91 4.79
N TYR A 125 13.31 1.64 5.82
CA TYR A 125 12.88 0.88 6.99
C TYR A 125 11.74 1.58 7.75
N ILE A 126 11.84 2.90 7.92
CA ILE A 126 10.78 3.71 8.56
C ILE A 126 9.47 3.60 7.77
N TYR A 127 9.53 3.76 6.45
CA TYR A 127 8.35 3.67 5.59
C TYR A 127 7.69 2.28 5.66
N GLU A 128 8.48 1.23 5.55
CA GLU A 128 7.99 -0.16 5.64
C GLU A 128 7.39 -0.46 7.02
N SER A 129 8.03 0.01 8.10
CA SER A 129 7.54 -0.16 9.47
C SER A 129 6.19 0.52 9.68
N ILE A 130 6.01 1.74 9.17
CA ILE A 130 4.72 2.45 9.21
C ILE A 130 3.67 1.68 8.40
N SER A 131 3.99 1.29 7.18
CA SER A 131 3.06 0.59 6.28
C SER A 131 2.62 -0.77 6.84
N LEU A 132 3.55 -1.53 7.41
CA LEU A 132 3.27 -2.84 8.01
C LEU A 132 2.56 -2.75 9.36
N SER A 133 2.62 -1.62 10.05
CA SER A 133 1.89 -1.39 11.30
C SER A 133 0.39 -1.16 11.09
N LEU A 134 -0.03 -0.85 9.85
CA LEU A 134 -1.43 -0.65 9.54
C LEU A 134 -2.21 -1.97 9.63
N PRO A 135 -3.42 -1.94 10.17
CA PRO A 135 -4.25 -3.14 10.23
C PRO A 135 -4.69 -3.57 8.82
N TYR A 136 -4.90 -4.87 8.63
CA TYR A 136 -5.41 -5.43 7.38
C TYR A 136 -6.73 -4.79 6.91
N ARG A 137 -7.62 -4.46 7.84
CA ARG A 137 -8.86 -3.70 7.57
C ARG A 137 -8.74 -2.30 8.11
N LYS A 138 -8.77 -1.34 7.20
CA LYS A 138 -8.75 0.10 7.49
C LYS A 138 -10.19 0.60 7.48
N ILE A 139 -10.79 0.76 8.65
CA ILE A 139 -12.17 1.24 8.80
C ILE A 139 -12.23 2.38 9.81
N HIS A 140 -13.17 3.31 9.59
CA HIS A 140 -13.41 4.37 10.56
C HIS A 140 -13.67 3.77 11.95
N PRO A 141 -13.15 4.39 13.00
CA PRO A 141 -13.46 4.00 14.36
C PRO A 141 -14.96 4.18 14.65
N GLU A 142 -15.41 3.58 15.74
CA GLU A 142 -16.74 3.83 16.28
C GLU A 142 -16.69 5.02 17.25
N ASP A 143 -17.81 5.73 17.36
CA ASP A 143 -17.97 6.79 18.37
C ASP A 143 -18.11 6.19 19.79
N ALA A 144 -18.18 7.05 20.81
CA ALA A 144 -18.34 6.63 22.20
C ALA A 144 -19.65 5.84 22.47
N ASN A 145 -20.61 5.87 21.54
CA ASN A 145 -21.90 5.17 21.62
C ASN A 145 -21.91 3.87 20.80
N GLY A 146 -20.80 3.52 20.16
CA GLY A 146 -20.69 2.34 19.29
C GLY A 146 -21.24 2.54 17.87
N ASN A 147 -21.49 3.79 17.45
CA ASN A 147 -21.91 4.06 16.08
C ASN A 147 -20.69 4.21 15.18
N SER A 148 -20.77 3.66 13.98
CA SER A 148 -19.72 3.80 12.98
C SER A 148 -19.62 5.24 12.49
N LEU A 149 -18.40 5.78 12.43
CA LEU A 149 -18.11 7.08 11.82
C LEU A 149 -18.01 7.05 10.29
N CYS A 150 -18.29 5.90 9.67
CA CYS A 150 -18.35 5.80 8.22
C CYS A 150 -19.48 6.68 7.64
N ASN A 151 -19.25 7.14 6.42
CA ASN A 151 -20.22 7.92 5.64
C ASN A 151 -21.56 7.16 5.49
N PRO A 152 -22.67 7.66 6.06
CA PRO A 152 -23.95 6.97 6.05
C PRO A 152 -24.55 6.85 4.64
N ASP A 153 -24.29 7.82 3.76
CA ASP A 153 -24.81 7.79 2.38
C ASP A 153 -24.14 6.65 1.58
N MET A 154 -22.86 6.41 1.82
CA MET A 154 -22.16 5.28 1.20
C MET A 154 -22.62 3.96 1.79
N LEU A 155 -22.79 3.87 3.11
CA LEU A 155 -23.27 2.65 3.76
C LEU A 155 -24.69 2.27 3.31
N SER A 156 -25.55 3.26 3.03
CA SER A 156 -26.90 3.00 2.54
C SER A 156 -26.97 2.35 1.15
N ARG A 157 -25.88 2.47 0.36
CA ARG A 157 -25.74 1.84 -0.97
C ARG A 157 -25.36 0.38 -0.90
N PHE A 158 -24.81 -0.08 0.23
CA PHE A 158 -24.45 -1.47 0.45
C PHE A 158 -25.58 -2.16 1.20
N LYS A 159 -26.27 -3.06 0.52
CA LYS A 159 -27.28 -3.91 1.14
C LYS A 159 -26.62 -5.24 1.50
N ILE A 160 -26.56 -5.54 2.79
CA ILE A 160 -26.20 -6.89 3.23
C ILE A 160 -27.41 -7.77 2.94
N VAL A 161 -27.27 -8.70 2.01
CA VAL A 161 -28.30 -9.67 1.67
C VAL A 161 -27.94 -11.01 2.28
N SER A 162 -28.93 -11.78 2.71
CA SER A 162 -28.71 -13.17 3.11
C SER A 162 -28.36 -14.02 1.87
N GLU A 163 -27.76 -15.21 2.11
CA GLU A 163 -27.44 -16.17 1.04
C GLU A 163 -28.68 -16.48 0.18
N GLU A 164 -29.84 -16.66 0.82
CA GLU A 164 -31.11 -16.94 0.15
C GLU A 164 -31.63 -15.75 -0.68
N GLU A 165 -31.36 -14.50 -0.25
CA GLU A 165 -31.71 -13.30 -1.02
C GLU A 165 -30.75 -13.11 -2.19
N PHE A 166 -29.46 -13.45 -2.00
CA PHE A 166 -28.47 -13.39 -3.07
C PHE A 166 -28.80 -14.43 -4.17
N ASP A 167 -29.12 -15.66 -3.79
CA ASP A 167 -29.52 -16.70 -4.76
C ASP A 167 -30.78 -16.30 -5.56
N ARG A 168 -31.76 -15.68 -4.89
CA ARG A 168 -32.96 -15.14 -5.57
C ARG A 168 -32.60 -14.03 -6.56
N PHE A 169 -31.69 -13.13 -6.17
CA PHE A 169 -31.22 -12.06 -7.05
C PHE A 169 -30.49 -12.62 -8.27
N VAL A 170 -29.59 -13.59 -8.07
CA VAL A 170 -28.87 -14.26 -9.18
C VAL A 170 -29.84 -14.99 -10.12
N GLN A 171 -30.86 -15.66 -9.60
CA GLN A 171 -31.87 -16.33 -10.43
C GLN A 171 -32.73 -15.33 -11.22
N GLN A 172 -33.11 -14.20 -10.63
CA GLN A 172 -33.85 -13.14 -11.33
C GLN A 172 -33.02 -12.52 -12.43
N SER A 173 -31.77 -12.15 -12.15
CA SER A 173 -30.88 -11.55 -13.16
C SER A 173 -30.58 -12.51 -14.31
N ALA A 174 -30.48 -13.81 -14.04
CA ALA A 174 -30.31 -14.83 -15.08
C ALA A 174 -31.57 -14.98 -15.96
N GLN A 175 -32.77 -14.85 -15.38
CA GLN A 175 -34.04 -14.89 -16.13
C GLN A 175 -34.25 -13.63 -16.99
N GLU A 176 -33.87 -12.45 -16.47
CA GLU A 176 -33.92 -11.18 -17.23
C GLU A 176 -32.95 -11.21 -18.42
N ALA A 177 -31.70 -11.72 -18.21
CA ALA A 177 -30.74 -11.90 -19.29
C ALA A 177 -31.18 -12.89 -20.38
N GLN A 178 -31.99 -13.90 -20.02
CA GLN A 178 -32.56 -14.84 -20.98
C GLN A 178 -33.73 -14.23 -21.78
N ASN A 179 -34.54 -13.39 -21.11
CA ASN A 179 -35.62 -12.66 -21.79
C ASN A 179 -35.09 -11.58 -22.73
N ASP A 180 -34.05 -10.86 -22.36
CA ASP A 180 -33.40 -9.88 -23.22
C ASP A 180 -32.76 -10.53 -24.47
N ASN A 181 -32.19 -11.71 -24.34
CA ASN A 181 -31.68 -12.48 -25.49
C ASN A 181 -32.80 -12.92 -26.45
N GLN A 182 -33.97 -13.32 -25.94
CA GLN A 182 -35.10 -13.68 -26.80
C GLN A 182 -35.74 -12.49 -27.53
N THR A 183 -35.70 -11.30 -26.93
CA THR A 183 -36.14 -10.07 -27.58
C THR A 183 -35.10 -9.51 -28.56
N ALA A 184 -33.81 -9.75 -28.33
CA ALA A 184 -32.72 -9.33 -29.21
C ALA A 184 -32.64 -10.15 -30.50
N GLU A 185 -32.99 -11.46 -30.47
CA GLU A 185 -33.04 -12.29 -31.67
C GLU A 185 -34.16 -11.88 -32.65
N THR A 186 -35.23 -11.22 -32.15
CA THR A 186 -36.32 -10.70 -32.98
C THR A 186 -36.09 -9.29 -33.55
N SER A 187 -35.10 -8.53 -33.02
CA SER A 187 -34.88 -7.13 -33.44
C SER A 187 -33.57 -6.86 -34.15
N GLY A 188 -32.76 -7.83 -34.46
CA GLY A 188 -31.53 -7.68 -35.29
C GLY A 188 -30.49 -6.64 -34.85
N ASN A 189 -30.67 -6.03 -33.68
CA ASN A 189 -29.88 -4.89 -33.19
C ASN A 189 -29.19 -5.17 -31.86
N SER A 190 -28.65 -6.38 -31.70
CA SER A 190 -27.85 -6.71 -30.53
C SER A 190 -26.54 -5.92 -30.54
N PRO A 191 -26.10 -5.29 -29.43
CA PRO A 191 -24.80 -4.64 -29.34
C PRO A 191 -23.62 -5.57 -29.65
N TRP A 192 -23.85 -6.88 -29.57
CA TRP A 192 -22.85 -7.95 -29.82
C TRP A 192 -22.83 -8.42 -31.27
N SER A 193 -23.79 -8.02 -32.11
CA SER A 193 -23.86 -8.47 -33.51
C SER A 193 -22.66 -8.02 -34.35
N GLU A 194 -22.04 -6.91 -34.02
CA GLU A 194 -20.82 -6.44 -34.68
C GLU A 194 -19.58 -7.28 -34.28
N LEU A 195 -19.53 -7.73 -33.03
CA LEU A 195 -18.46 -8.60 -32.53
C LEU A 195 -18.56 -10.01 -33.16
N GLU A 196 -19.73 -10.53 -33.35
CA GLU A 196 -19.94 -11.81 -34.05
C GLU A 196 -19.51 -11.73 -35.52
N LYS A 197 -19.82 -10.64 -36.22
CA LYS A 197 -19.33 -10.40 -37.58
C LYS A 197 -17.80 -10.28 -37.67
N LEU A 198 -17.18 -9.66 -36.69
CA LEU A 198 -15.73 -9.55 -36.57
C LEU A 198 -15.10 -10.91 -36.31
N LYS A 199 -15.68 -11.74 -35.46
CA LYS A 199 -15.21 -13.09 -35.16
C LYS A 199 -15.26 -13.97 -36.42
N GLN A 200 -16.37 -13.94 -37.16
CA GLN A 200 -16.51 -14.68 -38.43
C GLN A 200 -15.51 -14.23 -39.50
N LYS A 201 -15.21 -12.93 -39.60
CA LYS A 201 -14.18 -12.41 -40.49
C LYS A 201 -12.78 -12.92 -40.13
N LEU A 202 -12.44 -12.93 -38.86
CA LEU A 202 -11.14 -13.43 -38.41
C LEU A 202 -10.98 -14.93 -38.62
N GLU A 203 -12.04 -15.71 -38.45
CA GLU A 203 -12.01 -17.15 -38.74
C GLU A 203 -11.86 -17.43 -40.24
N GLN A 204 -12.46 -16.64 -41.11
CA GLN A 204 -12.33 -16.74 -42.56
C GLN A 204 -10.94 -16.36 -43.06
N GLU A 205 -10.34 -15.30 -42.53
CA GLU A 205 -8.96 -14.89 -42.85
C GLU A 205 -7.91 -15.93 -42.38
N GLN A 206 -8.20 -16.67 -41.31
CA GLN A 206 -7.30 -17.75 -40.86
C GLN A 206 -7.39 -19.01 -41.76
N LEU A 207 -8.54 -19.27 -42.36
CA LEU A 207 -8.73 -20.36 -43.31
C LEU A 207 -8.05 -20.07 -44.65
N ASP A 208 -8.14 -18.83 -45.14
CA ASP A 208 -7.51 -18.41 -46.39
C ASP A 208 -5.96 -18.35 -46.34
N LYS A 209 -5.37 -18.22 -45.16
CA LYS A 209 -3.91 -18.27 -44.96
C LYS A 209 -3.33 -19.69 -44.87
N LYS A 210 -4.18 -20.71 -44.86
CA LYS A 210 -3.77 -22.12 -44.77
C LYS A 210 -3.89 -22.88 -46.12
N GLN A 211 -4.28 -22.21 -47.21
CA GLN A 211 -4.19 -22.69 -48.56
C GLN A 211 -2.99 -22.04 -49.28
#